data_cddd9a881d9f94debf7a1eba9c18df07
#
_entry.id   cddd9a881d9f94debf7a1eba9c18df07
#
_cell.length_a   1.000
_cell.length_b   1.000
_cell.length_c   1.000
_cell.angle_alpha   90.00
_cell.angle_beta   90.00
_cell.angle_gamma   90.00
#
_symmetry.space_group_name_H-M   'P 1'
#
loop_
_entity.id
_entity.type
_entity.pdbx_description
1 polymer ?
#
loop_
_entity_poly.entity_id
_entity_poly.type
_entity_poly.pdbx_seq_one_letter_code
_entity_poly.pdbx_strand_id
1 'polypeptide(L)'
;LGKLVKIINLGDQYILHHDYALDSDGNIVSLATDLKHSDHAVQDQVIKVDTDSGEVSLLVDFGDLFPDYKQSTDHSGIDESDPTATNRWDWIHFNTIQLMDDGSALLSARETSTMIKINDIEGTPSLDYMIGEPSVWNGMDAQPSFLTKVGDSGDTGGQHSITVQYDSSLEDGQYYIYMFDNDFGYAMTRPDFDWTMIDGISTAQSSKDENSNSQFRKYLVDENAGTYTEVQDFDVPYSPPHRNCPMT
;
A
#
# COMPACT_ATOMS: atom_id res chain seq x y z
N LEU A 1 21.99 -16.87 10.67
CA LEU A 1 21.08 -17.87 10.10
C LEU A 1 19.96 -18.14 11.08
N GLY A 2 18.70 -17.87 10.68
CA GLY A 2 17.53 -18.10 11.52
C GLY A 2 17.28 -19.59 11.77
N LYS A 3 16.65 -19.89 12.91
CA LYS A 3 16.17 -21.22 13.24
C LYS A 3 14.65 -21.23 13.08
N LEU A 4 14.10 -22.20 12.35
CA LEU A 4 12.65 -22.42 12.33
C LEU A 4 12.17 -22.77 13.74
N VAL A 5 11.29 -21.96 14.30
CA VAL A 5 10.74 -22.14 15.65
C VAL A 5 9.37 -22.79 15.59
N LYS A 6 8.50 -22.32 14.68
CA LYS A 6 7.12 -22.77 14.55
C LYS A 6 6.62 -22.60 13.13
N ILE A 7 5.69 -23.44 12.70
CA ILE A 7 4.87 -23.28 11.51
C ILE A 7 3.42 -23.13 11.98
N ILE A 8 2.75 -22.08 11.56
CA ILE A 8 1.34 -21.84 11.84
C ILE A 8 0.58 -22.09 10.53
N ASN A 9 -0.43 -22.96 10.59
CA ASN A 9 -1.28 -23.25 9.45
C ASN A 9 -2.54 -22.39 9.53
N LEU A 10 -2.74 -21.50 8.56
CA LEU A 10 -3.89 -20.58 8.49
C LEU A 10 -5.14 -21.23 7.85
N GLY A 11 -5.07 -22.53 7.50
CA GLY A 11 -6.17 -23.20 6.81
C GLY A 11 -6.22 -22.87 5.32
N ASP A 12 -7.44 -22.78 4.78
CA ASP A 12 -7.73 -22.57 3.36
C ASP A 12 -8.47 -21.23 3.08
N GLN A 13 -8.56 -20.36 4.09
CA GLN A 13 -9.27 -19.09 3.96
C GLN A 13 -8.36 -17.96 3.50
N TYR A 14 -7.15 -17.87 4.04
CA TYR A 14 -6.29 -16.71 3.81
C TYR A 14 -5.01 -17.08 3.05
N ILE A 15 -4.64 -16.24 2.09
CA ILE A 15 -3.29 -16.19 1.52
C ILE A 15 -2.64 -14.89 1.99
N LEU A 16 -1.50 -15.02 2.71
CA LEU A 16 -0.68 -13.87 3.06
C LEU A 16 0.13 -13.42 1.85
N HIS A 17 0.30 -12.12 1.72
CA HIS A 17 1.07 -11.55 0.63
C HIS A 17 1.86 -10.33 1.08
N HIS A 18 2.88 -9.97 0.30
CA HIS A 18 3.74 -8.80 0.38
C HIS A 18 4.40 -8.60 1.74
N ASP A 19 3.67 -8.17 2.77
CA ASP A 19 4.29 -7.67 3.98
C ASP A 19 3.54 -8.06 5.27
N TYR A 20 4.28 -8.01 6.37
CA TYR A 20 3.75 -8.22 7.72
C TYR A 20 4.52 -7.38 8.75
N ALA A 21 3.88 -7.09 9.85
CA ALA A 21 4.49 -6.50 11.03
C ALA A 21 4.27 -7.40 12.26
N LEU A 22 5.02 -7.17 13.32
CA LEU A 22 4.75 -7.76 14.62
C LEU A 22 4.12 -6.71 15.53
N ASP A 23 3.06 -7.08 16.23
CA ASP A 23 2.51 -6.24 17.27
C ASP A 23 3.38 -6.26 18.55
N SER A 24 3.01 -5.51 19.57
CA SER A 24 3.75 -5.43 20.84
C SER A 24 3.82 -6.76 21.59
N ASP A 25 2.89 -7.67 21.33
CA ASP A 25 2.81 -8.99 21.97
C ASP A 25 3.52 -10.07 21.15
N GLY A 26 4.04 -9.73 19.97
CA GLY A 26 4.75 -10.63 19.07
C GLY A 26 3.82 -11.43 18.15
N ASN A 27 2.56 -11.03 18.00
CA ASN A 27 1.66 -11.61 17.00
C ASN A 27 1.94 -11.02 15.62
N ILE A 28 1.53 -11.73 14.58
CA ILE A 28 1.75 -11.34 13.20
C ILE A 28 0.53 -10.55 12.71
N VAL A 29 0.73 -9.31 12.30
CA VAL A 29 -0.25 -8.51 11.57
C VAL A 29 0.17 -8.48 10.11
N SER A 30 -0.65 -8.96 9.20
CA SER A 30 -0.26 -9.19 7.81
C SER A 30 -1.33 -8.79 6.81
N LEU A 31 -0.87 -8.38 5.64
CA LEU A 31 -1.73 -8.25 4.47
C LEU A 31 -2.20 -9.64 4.02
N ALA A 32 -3.47 -9.74 3.68
CA ALA A 32 -4.09 -11.02 3.30
C ALA A 32 -5.19 -10.87 2.26
N THR A 33 -5.32 -11.90 1.44
CA THR A 33 -6.50 -12.13 0.60
C THR A 33 -7.36 -13.21 1.24
N ASP A 34 -8.63 -12.91 1.46
CA ASP A 34 -9.63 -13.89 1.90
C ASP A 34 -10.19 -14.64 0.68
N LEU A 35 -9.80 -15.90 0.52
CA LEU A 35 -10.26 -16.76 -0.57
C LEU A 35 -11.76 -17.13 -0.48
N LYS A 36 -12.39 -16.87 0.66
CA LYS A 36 -13.82 -17.14 0.90
C LYS A 36 -14.66 -15.87 0.83
N HIS A 37 -14.03 -14.73 0.55
CA HIS A 37 -14.76 -13.50 0.33
C HIS A 37 -15.66 -13.61 -0.91
N SER A 38 -16.90 -13.14 -0.81
CA SER A 38 -17.93 -13.39 -1.83
C SER A 38 -17.68 -12.71 -3.17
N ASP A 39 -16.84 -11.70 -3.22
CA ASP A 39 -16.56 -10.92 -4.44
C ASP A 39 -15.25 -11.29 -5.14
N HIS A 40 -14.48 -12.22 -4.56
CA HIS A 40 -13.20 -12.69 -5.11
C HIS A 40 -12.14 -11.59 -5.32
N ALA A 41 -12.24 -10.46 -4.59
CA ALA A 41 -11.23 -9.41 -4.64
C ALA A 41 -9.90 -9.84 -4.00
N VAL A 42 -8.82 -9.16 -4.37
CA VAL A 42 -7.45 -9.42 -3.90
C VAL A 42 -6.98 -8.28 -3.01
N GLN A 43 -6.17 -8.61 -1.99
CA GLN A 43 -5.36 -7.64 -1.23
C GLN A 43 -6.18 -6.54 -0.56
N ASP A 44 -7.30 -6.89 0.00
CA ASP A 44 -8.23 -5.96 0.59
C ASP A 44 -8.40 -6.11 2.11
N GLN A 45 -7.56 -6.93 2.77
CA GLN A 45 -7.67 -7.20 4.20
C GLN A 45 -6.35 -7.12 4.95
N VAL A 46 -6.46 -6.75 6.24
CA VAL A 46 -5.41 -6.95 7.25
C VAL A 46 -5.93 -7.96 8.27
N ILE A 47 -5.13 -8.98 8.54
CA ILE A 47 -5.42 -9.99 9.58
C ILE A 47 -4.35 -10.00 10.66
N LYS A 48 -4.73 -10.45 11.84
CA LYS A 48 -3.82 -10.77 12.95
C LYS A 48 -3.80 -12.26 13.19
N VAL A 49 -2.60 -12.80 13.33
CA VAL A 49 -2.36 -14.21 13.68
C VAL A 49 -1.72 -14.25 15.06
N ASP A 50 -2.44 -14.78 16.03
CA ASP A 50 -1.90 -15.06 17.35
C ASP A 50 -0.83 -16.15 17.26
N THR A 51 0.40 -15.82 17.61
CA THR A 51 1.54 -16.72 17.43
C THR A 51 1.55 -17.88 18.42
N ASP A 52 0.83 -17.83 19.52
CA ASP A 52 0.74 -18.90 20.50
C ASP A 52 -0.35 -19.90 20.13
N SER A 53 -1.58 -19.44 19.89
CA SER A 53 -2.73 -20.28 19.59
C SER A 53 -2.84 -20.65 18.11
N GLY A 54 -2.38 -19.76 17.20
CA GLY A 54 -2.61 -19.85 15.77
C GLY A 54 -4.00 -19.33 15.34
N GLU A 55 -4.73 -18.68 16.26
CA GLU A 55 -6.01 -18.06 15.93
C GLU A 55 -5.82 -16.88 14.99
N VAL A 56 -6.73 -16.74 14.02
CA VAL A 56 -6.73 -15.67 13.02
C VAL A 56 -7.92 -14.76 13.26
N SER A 57 -7.67 -13.45 13.31
CA SER A 57 -8.68 -12.40 13.45
C SER A 57 -8.59 -11.46 12.27
N LEU A 58 -9.73 -11.10 11.67
CA LEU A 58 -9.82 -10.00 10.73
C LEU A 58 -9.70 -8.68 11.50
N LEU A 59 -8.77 -7.81 11.10
CA LEU A 59 -8.63 -6.47 11.65
C LEU A 59 -9.32 -5.43 10.76
N VAL A 60 -9.03 -5.45 9.46
CA VAL A 60 -9.58 -4.49 8.48
C VAL A 60 -10.01 -5.22 7.23
N ASP A 61 -11.21 -4.94 6.77
CA ASP A 61 -11.65 -5.17 5.40
C ASP A 61 -11.70 -3.81 4.69
N PHE A 62 -10.82 -3.60 3.72
CA PHE A 62 -10.76 -2.33 3.01
C PHE A 62 -11.93 -2.13 2.05
N GLY A 63 -12.61 -3.19 1.65
CA GLY A 63 -13.85 -3.10 0.90
C GLY A 63 -14.97 -2.43 1.71
N ASP A 64 -14.95 -2.59 3.04
CA ASP A 64 -15.87 -1.91 3.94
C ASP A 64 -15.48 -0.45 4.21
N LEU A 65 -14.17 -0.15 4.19
CA LEU A 65 -13.68 1.23 4.38
C LEU A 65 -13.78 2.10 3.12
N PHE A 66 -13.63 1.50 1.92
CA PHE A 66 -13.64 2.20 0.64
C PHE A 66 -14.62 1.57 -0.35
N PRO A 67 -15.90 1.41 0.02
CA PRO A 67 -16.86 0.68 -0.80
C PRO A 67 -17.15 1.38 -2.13
N ASP A 68 -17.15 2.71 -2.15
CA ASP A 68 -17.37 3.53 -3.34
C ASP A 68 -16.20 3.44 -4.31
N TYR A 69 -14.94 3.48 -3.81
CA TYR A 69 -13.76 3.29 -4.65
C TYR A 69 -13.75 1.88 -5.25
N LYS A 70 -13.90 0.84 -4.43
CA LYS A 70 -13.93 -0.56 -4.87
C LYS A 70 -14.99 -0.79 -5.95
N GLN A 71 -16.19 -0.25 -5.75
CA GLN A 71 -17.29 -0.35 -6.71
C GLN A 71 -17.02 0.37 -8.03
N SER A 72 -16.18 1.41 -8.03
CA SER A 72 -15.83 2.17 -9.24
C SER A 72 -14.79 1.47 -10.12
N THR A 73 -14.10 0.46 -9.58
CA THR A 73 -13.04 -0.25 -10.30
C THR A 73 -13.61 -1.27 -11.29
N ASP A 74 -12.83 -1.58 -12.34
CA ASP A 74 -13.19 -2.60 -13.32
C ASP A 74 -12.92 -4.01 -12.79
N HIS A 75 -13.98 -4.74 -12.53
CA HIS A 75 -13.97 -6.13 -12.08
C HIS A 75 -14.49 -7.12 -13.14
N SER A 76 -14.56 -6.70 -14.40
CA SER A 76 -15.06 -7.53 -15.51
C SER A 76 -14.21 -8.77 -15.79
N GLY A 77 -12.98 -8.82 -15.26
CA GLY A 77 -12.07 -9.95 -15.41
C GLY A 77 -12.24 -11.07 -14.38
N ILE A 78 -13.18 -10.97 -13.43
CA ILE A 78 -13.42 -12.00 -12.43
C ILE A 78 -13.99 -13.25 -13.09
N ASP A 79 -13.38 -14.40 -12.81
CA ASP A 79 -13.91 -15.71 -13.17
C ASP A 79 -14.69 -16.29 -11.98
N GLU A 80 -15.99 -16.06 -11.95
CA GLU A 80 -16.86 -16.55 -10.88
C GLU A 80 -16.93 -18.10 -10.81
N SER A 81 -16.49 -18.78 -11.85
CA SER A 81 -16.46 -20.24 -11.88
C SER A 81 -15.23 -20.84 -11.18
N ASP A 82 -14.17 -20.03 -10.98
CA ASP A 82 -12.97 -20.41 -10.24
C ASP A 82 -12.92 -19.67 -8.89
N PRO A 83 -13.28 -20.32 -7.78
CA PRO A 83 -13.26 -19.69 -6.46
C PRO A 83 -11.85 -19.31 -5.98
N THR A 84 -10.81 -19.71 -6.71
CA THR A 84 -9.42 -19.34 -6.42
C THR A 84 -8.91 -18.22 -7.33
N ALA A 85 -9.71 -17.77 -8.30
CA ALA A 85 -9.34 -16.72 -9.25
C ALA A 85 -9.44 -15.30 -8.65
N THR A 86 -8.87 -15.12 -7.48
CA THR A 86 -8.82 -13.80 -6.79
C THR A 86 -7.82 -12.84 -7.41
N ASN A 87 -7.05 -13.28 -8.40
CA ASN A 87 -5.89 -12.54 -8.90
C ASN A 87 -6.22 -11.51 -10.00
N ARG A 88 -7.49 -11.27 -10.31
CA ARG A 88 -7.90 -10.40 -11.42
C ARG A 88 -8.57 -9.11 -10.98
N TRP A 89 -9.11 -9.06 -9.76
CA TRP A 89 -9.66 -7.86 -9.17
C TRP A 89 -8.75 -7.37 -8.04
N ASP A 90 -7.56 -7.01 -8.41
CA ASP A 90 -6.54 -6.44 -7.54
C ASP A 90 -6.72 -4.92 -7.53
N TRP A 91 -7.74 -4.47 -6.82
CA TRP A 91 -8.29 -3.12 -6.94
C TRP A 91 -7.52 -2.06 -6.16
N ILE A 92 -6.73 -2.44 -5.15
CA ILE A 92 -5.99 -1.52 -4.30
C ILE A 92 -4.51 -1.90 -4.16
N HIS A 93 -4.19 -3.19 -4.14
CA HIS A 93 -2.85 -3.74 -4.14
C HIS A 93 -1.97 -3.21 -3.00
N PHE A 94 -2.33 -3.53 -1.77
CA PHE A 94 -1.45 -3.22 -0.64
C PHE A 94 -0.17 -4.04 -0.69
N ASN A 95 0.97 -3.35 -0.49
CA ASN A 95 2.30 -3.99 -0.58
C ASN A 95 3.19 -3.72 0.63
N THR A 96 2.78 -2.87 1.56
CA THR A 96 3.51 -2.59 2.80
C THR A 96 2.53 -2.29 3.91
N ILE A 97 2.85 -2.74 5.12
CA ILE A 97 2.17 -2.38 6.37
C ILE A 97 3.19 -2.01 7.45
N GLN A 98 3.02 -0.85 8.05
CA GLN A 98 3.82 -0.38 9.19
C GLN A 98 2.88 -0.12 10.36
N LEU A 99 3.03 -0.85 11.46
CA LEU A 99 2.36 -0.51 12.72
C LEU A 99 3.05 0.69 13.35
N MET A 100 2.27 1.63 13.85
CA MET A 100 2.78 2.86 14.45
C MET A 100 2.59 2.82 15.97
N ASP A 101 3.38 3.64 16.70
CA ASP A 101 3.41 3.64 18.16
C ASP A 101 2.08 4.10 18.81
N ASP A 102 1.23 4.80 18.04
CA ASP A 102 -0.08 5.29 18.46
C ASP A 102 -1.23 4.28 18.27
N GLY A 103 -0.92 3.05 17.83
CA GLY A 103 -1.92 2.01 17.53
C GLY A 103 -2.55 2.12 16.16
N SER A 104 -2.08 3.03 15.33
CA SER A 104 -2.45 3.12 13.92
C SER A 104 -1.56 2.23 13.04
N ALA A 105 -1.92 2.12 11.76
CA ALA A 105 -1.08 1.52 10.74
C ALA A 105 -1.00 2.40 9.50
N LEU A 106 0.19 2.49 8.90
CA LEU A 106 0.40 3.11 7.61
C LEU A 106 0.61 2.03 6.55
N LEU A 107 -0.16 2.10 5.48
CA LEU A 107 -0.16 1.12 4.39
C LEU A 107 0.19 1.80 3.06
N SER A 108 0.80 1.04 2.16
CA SER A 108 1.07 1.47 0.79
C SER A 108 0.17 0.73 -0.19
N ALA A 109 -0.67 1.48 -0.91
CA ALA A 109 -1.57 0.99 -1.94
C ALA A 109 -1.00 1.32 -3.33
N ARG A 110 -0.53 0.28 -4.05
CA ARG A 110 0.15 0.44 -5.33
C ARG A 110 -0.77 0.90 -6.45
N GLU A 111 -1.94 0.28 -6.59
CA GLU A 111 -2.87 0.57 -7.70
C GLU A 111 -3.42 1.99 -7.64
N THR A 112 -3.48 2.57 -6.46
CA THR A 112 -3.93 3.95 -6.26
C THR A 112 -2.80 4.95 -6.10
N SER A 113 -1.54 4.48 -6.08
CA SER A 113 -0.36 5.31 -5.77
C SER A 113 -0.55 6.13 -4.49
N THR A 114 -1.15 5.52 -3.45
CA THR A 114 -1.57 6.21 -2.23
C THR A 114 -0.99 5.53 -0.99
N MET A 115 -0.50 6.30 -0.04
CA MET A 115 -0.24 5.83 1.32
C MET A 115 -1.45 6.16 2.17
N ILE A 116 -1.88 5.23 3.01
CA ILE A 116 -3.14 5.30 3.75
C ILE A 116 -2.87 5.01 5.23
N LYS A 117 -3.19 5.96 6.11
CA LYS A 117 -3.13 5.74 7.55
C LYS A 117 -4.50 5.34 8.08
N ILE A 118 -4.52 4.26 8.84
CA ILE A 118 -5.71 3.71 9.51
C ILE A 118 -5.51 3.83 11.01
N ASN A 119 -6.40 4.54 11.68
CA ASN A 119 -6.45 4.64 13.13
C ASN A 119 -6.98 3.35 13.77
N ASP A 120 -6.53 3.07 15.00
CA ASP A 120 -7.04 2.01 15.87
C ASP A 120 -7.16 0.66 15.16
N ILE A 121 -6.05 0.23 14.52
CA ILE A 121 -6.02 -0.93 13.61
C ILE A 121 -6.51 -2.23 14.29
N GLU A 122 -6.32 -2.38 15.60
CA GLU A 122 -6.72 -3.56 16.35
C GLU A 122 -8.06 -3.39 17.11
N GLY A 123 -8.68 -2.20 17.05
CA GLY A 123 -9.93 -1.89 17.75
C GLY A 123 -11.08 -1.59 16.81
N THR A 124 -11.29 -0.33 16.49
CA THR A 124 -12.30 0.13 15.51
C THR A 124 -11.62 0.89 14.38
N PRO A 125 -11.15 0.18 13.37
CA PRO A 125 -10.38 0.78 12.28
C PRO A 125 -11.15 1.87 11.55
N SER A 126 -10.48 3.00 11.31
CA SER A 126 -11.04 4.12 10.55
C SER A 126 -9.94 4.84 9.77
N LEU A 127 -10.31 5.39 8.62
CA LEU A 127 -9.40 6.22 7.83
C LEU A 127 -9.00 7.47 8.63
N ASP A 128 -7.70 7.71 8.74
CA ASP A 128 -7.15 8.94 9.31
C ASP A 128 -6.82 9.92 8.18
N TYR A 129 -5.78 9.64 7.43
CA TYR A 129 -5.38 10.46 6.29
C TYR A 129 -4.79 9.62 5.16
N MET A 130 -4.59 10.29 4.01
CA MET A 130 -3.98 9.74 2.82
C MET A 130 -2.88 10.68 2.29
N ILE A 131 -1.86 10.09 1.63
CA ILE A 131 -0.78 10.80 0.93
C ILE A 131 -0.70 10.25 -0.49
N GLY A 132 -0.64 11.13 -1.48
CA GLY A 132 -0.56 10.80 -2.90
C GLY A 132 -1.39 11.77 -3.73
N GLU A 133 -1.71 11.40 -4.96
CA GLU A 133 -2.51 12.24 -5.87
C GLU A 133 -4.02 12.07 -5.61
N PRO A 134 -4.71 13.12 -5.12
CA PRO A 134 -6.12 13.02 -4.76
C PRO A 134 -7.06 12.74 -5.94
N SER A 135 -6.66 13.04 -7.18
CA SER A 135 -7.53 12.89 -8.36
C SER A 135 -7.84 11.43 -8.66
N VAL A 136 -7.01 10.47 -8.22
CA VAL A 136 -7.28 9.02 -8.32
C VAL A 136 -8.55 8.66 -7.54
N TRP A 137 -8.84 9.41 -6.47
CA TRP A 137 -9.99 9.25 -5.58
C TRP A 137 -11.10 10.26 -5.84
N ASN A 138 -11.10 10.90 -7.01
CA ASN A 138 -12.02 11.99 -7.30
C ASN A 138 -13.48 11.54 -7.25
N GLY A 139 -14.26 12.22 -6.40
CA GLY A 139 -15.67 11.92 -6.16
C GLY A 139 -15.93 10.80 -5.17
N MET A 140 -14.89 10.23 -4.53
CA MET A 140 -15.01 9.22 -3.48
C MET A 140 -15.06 9.86 -2.09
N ASP A 141 -15.68 9.17 -1.14
CA ASP A 141 -15.86 9.67 0.24
C ASP A 141 -14.51 9.88 0.95
N ALA A 142 -13.48 9.10 0.60
CA ALA A 142 -12.15 9.21 1.17
C ALA A 142 -11.33 10.42 0.66
N GLN A 143 -11.68 11.03 -0.47
CA GLN A 143 -10.90 12.12 -1.08
C GLN A 143 -10.59 13.29 -0.14
N PRO A 144 -11.48 13.75 0.74
CA PRO A 144 -11.17 14.85 1.67
C PRO A 144 -10.08 14.54 2.71
N SER A 145 -9.69 13.28 2.87
CA SER A 145 -8.71 12.84 3.86
C SER A 145 -7.26 12.98 3.40
N PHE A 146 -6.99 13.48 2.19
CA PHE A 146 -5.62 13.70 1.74
C PHE A 146 -4.95 14.84 2.51
N LEU A 147 -3.71 14.58 2.97
CA LEU A 147 -2.82 15.64 3.42
C LEU A 147 -2.44 16.57 2.27
N THR A 148 -2.19 17.82 2.58
CA THR A 148 -1.76 18.81 1.59
C THR A 148 -0.27 18.66 1.29
N LYS A 149 0.08 18.44 0.03
CA LYS A 149 1.47 18.49 -0.43
C LYS A 149 2.03 19.90 -0.35
N VAL A 150 3.21 20.05 0.25
CA VAL A 150 3.96 21.31 0.32
C VAL A 150 5.21 21.22 -0.54
N GLY A 151 5.39 22.17 -1.45
CA GLY A 151 6.49 22.19 -2.43
C GLY A 151 6.08 21.73 -3.82
N ASP A 152 7.05 21.69 -4.73
CA ASP A 152 6.85 21.43 -6.16
C ASP A 152 7.38 20.03 -6.58
N SER A 153 7.51 19.11 -5.63
CA SER A 153 7.91 17.72 -5.94
C SER A 153 6.84 17.01 -6.79
N GLY A 154 7.27 16.10 -7.65
CA GLY A 154 6.38 15.20 -8.36
C GLY A 154 5.60 14.29 -7.39
N ASP A 155 4.58 13.62 -7.90
CA ASP A 155 3.81 12.63 -7.13
C ASP A 155 4.48 11.26 -7.18
N THR A 156 4.10 10.36 -6.25
CA THR A 156 4.58 8.98 -6.26
C THR A 156 3.77 8.14 -7.23
N GLY A 157 4.43 7.18 -7.89
CA GLY A 157 3.81 6.23 -8.80
C GLY A 157 4.07 4.78 -8.41
N GLY A 158 3.06 4.10 -7.84
CA GLY A 158 3.15 2.67 -7.50
C GLY A 158 4.23 2.34 -6.47
N GLN A 159 4.34 3.14 -5.43
CA GLN A 159 5.35 3.03 -4.39
C GLN A 159 5.30 1.70 -3.63
N HIS A 160 6.46 1.31 -3.06
CA HIS A 160 6.67 0.10 -2.26
C HIS A 160 7.54 0.37 -1.05
N SER A 161 7.52 -0.57 -0.09
CA SER A 161 8.46 -0.59 1.03
C SER A 161 8.48 0.71 1.83
N ILE A 162 7.30 1.27 2.10
CA ILE A 162 7.21 2.44 2.96
C ILE A 162 7.72 2.10 4.36
N THR A 163 8.46 3.02 4.97
CA THR A 163 9.01 2.85 6.31
C THR A 163 8.86 4.15 7.08
N VAL A 164 8.21 4.07 8.24
CA VAL A 164 8.09 5.20 9.16
C VAL A 164 9.36 5.33 10.00
N GLN A 165 9.86 6.54 10.15
CA GLN A 165 10.96 6.86 11.03
C GLN A 165 10.64 8.07 11.90
N TYR A 166 10.63 7.84 13.20
CA TYR A 166 10.61 8.91 14.19
C TYR A 166 12.02 9.47 14.41
N ASP A 167 12.12 10.79 14.62
CA ASP A 167 13.38 11.47 14.90
C ASP A 167 13.14 12.46 16.05
N SER A 168 13.96 12.37 17.09
CA SER A 168 13.83 13.22 18.28
C SER A 168 14.08 14.71 18.04
N SER A 169 14.53 15.10 16.86
CA SER A 169 14.68 16.50 16.45
C SER A 169 13.41 17.10 15.85
N LEU A 170 12.40 16.27 15.55
CA LEU A 170 11.11 16.68 15.03
C LEU A 170 10.17 17.07 16.15
N GLU A 171 9.12 17.85 15.81
CA GLU A 171 8.04 18.17 16.71
C GLU A 171 7.06 17.01 16.89
N ASP A 172 6.25 17.02 17.95
CA ASP A 172 5.20 16.03 18.14
C ASP A 172 4.23 16.04 16.95
N GLY A 173 3.87 14.85 16.46
CA GLY A 173 3.04 14.72 15.26
C GLY A 173 3.80 14.80 13.95
N GLN A 174 5.14 14.93 14.01
CA GLN A 174 6.00 14.89 12.83
C GLN A 174 6.82 13.61 12.80
N TYR A 175 7.01 13.06 11.59
CA TYR A 175 7.86 11.90 11.31
C TYR A 175 8.23 11.82 9.84
N TYR A 176 9.20 11.00 9.53
CA TYR A 176 9.60 10.73 8.15
C TYR A 176 8.95 9.46 7.62
N ILE A 177 8.64 9.45 6.32
CA ILE A 177 8.34 8.25 5.56
C ILE A 177 9.39 8.11 4.48
N TYR A 178 10.01 6.93 4.40
CA TYR A 178 10.86 6.53 3.27
C TYR A 178 10.11 5.58 2.38
N MET A 179 10.40 5.60 1.08
CA MET A 179 9.82 4.66 0.15
C MET A 179 10.72 4.38 -1.04
N PHE A 180 10.51 3.23 -1.64
CA PHE A 180 10.89 2.98 -3.01
C PHE A 180 9.70 3.35 -3.89
N ASP A 181 9.89 4.34 -4.74
CA ASP A 181 8.91 4.78 -5.71
C ASP A 181 9.21 4.11 -7.05
N ASN A 182 8.26 3.35 -7.58
CA ASN A 182 8.40 2.78 -8.93
C ASN A 182 8.42 3.85 -10.00
N ASP A 183 7.93 5.04 -9.68
CA ASP A 183 7.71 6.15 -10.63
C ASP A 183 6.86 5.70 -11.82
N PHE A 184 5.85 4.87 -11.54
CA PHE A 184 5.01 4.28 -12.58
C PHE A 184 3.54 4.30 -12.20
N GLY A 185 2.78 5.16 -12.88
CA GLY A 185 1.33 5.28 -12.75
C GLY A 185 0.62 4.26 -13.63
N TYR A 186 0.01 3.29 -13.00
CA TYR A 186 -0.81 2.29 -13.65
C TYR A 186 -1.75 1.64 -12.64
N ALA A 187 -3.01 1.53 -12.99
CA ALA A 187 -3.98 0.75 -12.25
C ALA A 187 -4.73 -0.18 -13.20
N MET A 188 -4.58 -1.48 -12.98
CA MET A 188 -5.20 -2.49 -13.85
C MET A 188 -6.73 -2.40 -13.80
N THR A 189 -7.28 -2.07 -12.64
CA THR A 189 -8.71 -1.98 -12.38
C THR A 189 -9.30 -0.59 -12.56
N ARG A 190 -8.49 0.39 -12.99
CA ARG A 190 -8.91 1.75 -13.33
C ARG A 190 -8.41 2.16 -14.72
N PRO A 191 -8.81 1.41 -15.77
CA PRO A 191 -8.43 1.73 -17.16
C PRO A 191 -8.99 3.08 -17.64
N ASP A 192 -9.97 3.63 -16.92
CA ASP A 192 -10.57 4.95 -17.16
C ASP A 192 -9.70 6.10 -16.65
N PHE A 193 -8.76 5.85 -15.74
CA PHE A 193 -7.92 6.89 -15.16
C PHE A 193 -6.71 7.20 -16.04
N ASP A 194 -6.55 8.47 -16.40
CA ASP A 194 -5.45 8.94 -17.23
C ASP A 194 -4.24 9.38 -16.41
N TRP A 195 -3.33 8.45 -16.15
CA TRP A 195 -2.10 8.71 -15.40
C TRP A 195 -1.16 9.72 -16.06
N THR A 196 -1.31 10.02 -17.37
CA THR A 196 -0.49 11.01 -18.06
C THR A 196 -0.77 12.45 -17.59
N MET A 197 -1.85 12.64 -16.85
CA MET A 197 -2.23 13.94 -16.28
C MET A 197 -1.57 14.20 -14.91
N ILE A 198 -0.88 13.21 -14.33
CA ILE A 198 -0.24 13.34 -13.03
C ILE A 198 1.22 13.74 -13.21
N ASP A 199 1.60 14.84 -12.56
CA ASP A 199 2.96 15.37 -12.65
C ASP A 199 3.96 14.50 -11.90
N GLY A 200 5.12 14.25 -12.53
CA GLY A 200 6.21 13.49 -11.93
C GLY A 200 5.99 11.97 -11.91
N ILE A 201 4.96 11.43 -12.57
CA ILE A 201 4.72 10.00 -12.69
C ILE A 201 4.91 9.56 -14.14
N SER A 202 5.71 8.52 -14.35
CA SER A 202 5.85 7.89 -15.67
C SER A 202 4.71 6.93 -15.97
N THR A 203 4.27 6.87 -17.21
CA THR A 203 3.35 5.85 -17.73
C THR A 203 4.04 4.88 -18.70
N ALA A 204 5.34 5.03 -18.89
CA ALA A 204 6.12 4.20 -19.78
C ALA A 204 6.50 2.87 -19.15
N GLN A 205 5.94 1.76 -19.62
CA GLN A 205 6.32 0.40 -19.17
C GLN A 205 7.71 -0.04 -19.62
N SER A 206 8.50 0.79 -20.27
CA SER A 206 9.78 0.36 -20.82
C SER A 206 10.94 1.06 -20.11
N SER A 207 11.85 0.25 -19.60
CA SER A 207 13.17 0.64 -19.07
C SER A 207 14.08 1.39 -20.05
N LYS A 208 13.54 1.87 -21.16
CA LYS A 208 14.26 2.63 -22.19
C LYS A 208 13.91 4.11 -22.19
N ASP A 209 12.92 4.51 -21.40
CA ASP A 209 12.64 5.92 -21.20
C ASP A 209 13.58 6.44 -20.10
N GLU A 210 14.49 7.33 -20.49
CA GLU A 210 15.48 7.92 -19.57
C GLU A 210 14.81 8.75 -18.46
N ASN A 211 13.52 9.03 -18.56
CA ASN A 211 12.74 9.79 -17.57
C ASN A 211 11.87 8.92 -16.65
N SER A 212 11.97 7.59 -16.74
CA SER A 212 11.18 6.66 -15.93
C SER A 212 12.06 5.85 -14.97
N ASN A 213 12.91 6.51 -14.21
CA ASN A 213 13.71 5.84 -13.20
C ASN A 213 12.91 5.70 -11.90
N SER A 214 12.90 4.50 -11.33
CA SER A 214 12.45 4.35 -9.95
C SER A 214 13.28 5.23 -9.03
N GLN A 215 12.69 5.73 -7.98
CA GLN A 215 13.30 6.69 -7.06
C GLN A 215 13.26 6.18 -5.62
N PHE A 216 14.21 6.61 -4.84
CA PHE A 216 14.07 6.67 -3.40
C PHE A 216 13.47 8.03 -3.06
N ARG A 217 12.42 8.06 -2.24
CA ARG A 217 11.84 9.30 -1.74
C ARG A 217 11.75 9.30 -0.23
N LYS A 218 11.87 10.48 0.36
CA LYS A 218 11.69 10.73 1.78
C LYS A 218 10.76 11.92 1.97
N TYR A 219 9.67 11.68 2.69
CA TYR A 219 8.72 12.71 3.07
C TYR A 219 8.82 13.04 4.55
N LEU A 220 8.69 14.32 4.89
CA LEU A 220 8.32 14.79 6.23
C LEU A 220 6.80 14.92 6.26
N VAL A 221 6.17 14.19 7.16
CA VAL A 221 4.74 14.33 7.48
C VAL A 221 4.61 15.22 8.70
N ASP A 222 3.62 16.13 8.68
CA ASP A 222 3.20 16.94 9.81
C ASP A 222 1.68 16.79 9.97
N GLU A 223 1.29 15.90 10.89
CA GLU A 223 -0.12 15.61 11.15
C GLU A 223 -0.86 16.80 11.72
N ASN A 224 -0.19 17.62 12.54
CA ASN A 224 -0.80 18.80 13.14
C ASN A 224 -1.13 19.87 12.09
N ALA A 225 -0.26 20.02 11.10
CA ALA A 225 -0.49 20.92 9.98
C ALA A 225 -1.37 20.33 8.87
N GLY A 226 -1.57 19.01 8.87
CA GLY A 226 -2.25 18.29 7.79
C GLY A 226 -1.47 18.33 6.48
N THR A 227 -0.14 18.23 6.53
CA THR A 227 0.74 18.41 5.36
C THR A 227 1.81 17.33 5.26
N TYR A 228 2.34 17.16 4.04
CA TYR A 228 3.59 16.44 3.82
C TYR A 228 4.49 17.19 2.83
N THR A 229 5.80 17.00 2.98
CA THR A 229 6.82 17.68 2.17
C THR A 229 7.89 16.68 1.77
N GLU A 230 8.24 16.62 0.50
CA GLU A 230 9.43 15.88 0.08
C GLU A 230 10.70 16.60 0.58
N VAL A 231 11.51 15.87 1.32
CA VAL A 231 12.75 16.41 1.91
C VAL A 231 14.01 15.80 1.27
N GLN A 232 13.84 14.72 0.56
CA GLN A 232 14.92 14.06 -0.19
C GLN A 232 14.36 13.12 -1.25
N ASP A 233 14.98 13.13 -2.42
CA ASP A 233 14.79 12.17 -3.49
C ASP A 233 16.13 11.84 -4.16
N PHE A 234 16.22 10.71 -4.82
CA PHE A 234 17.28 10.40 -5.77
C PHE A 234 16.86 9.24 -6.69
N ASP A 235 17.26 9.32 -7.94
CA ASP A 235 17.04 8.27 -8.92
C ASP A 235 17.78 6.99 -8.55
N VAL A 236 17.13 5.85 -8.66
CA VAL A 236 17.81 4.56 -8.63
C VAL A 236 18.49 4.36 -9.97
N PRO A 237 19.83 4.25 -10.03
CA PRO A 237 20.52 4.13 -11.29
C PRO A 237 20.04 2.92 -12.09
N TYR A 238 19.66 3.15 -13.34
CA TYR A 238 19.34 2.06 -14.25
C TYR A 238 20.55 1.13 -14.40
N SER A 239 20.40 -0.11 -13.96
CA SER A 239 21.34 -1.17 -14.29
C SER A 239 20.75 -2.00 -15.43
N PRO A 240 21.33 -1.96 -16.64
CA PRO A 240 20.81 -2.76 -17.75
C PRO A 240 20.80 -4.23 -17.31
N PRO A 241 19.73 -4.98 -17.59
CA PRO A 241 19.62 -6.38 -17.20
C PRO A 241 20.84 -7.15 -17.72
N HIS A 242 21.55 -7.82 -16.84
CA HIS A 242 22.57 -8.77 -17.25
C HIS A 242 21.90 -9.77 -18.19
N ARG A 243 22.38 -9.90 -19.40
CA ARG A 243 21.81 -10.70 -20.51
C ARG A 243 21.62 -12.19 -20.17
N ASN A 244 21.89 -12.63 -18.95
CA ASN A 244 21.94 -14.02 -18.52
C ASN A 244 21.19 -14.34 -17.23
N CYS A 245 20.23 -13.52 -16.78
CA CYS A 245 19.36 -13.96 -15.70
C CYS A 245 18.04 -14.44 -16.30
N PRO A 246 17.80 -15.77 -16.41
CA PRO A 246 16.48 -16.28 -16.76
C PRO A 246 15.54 -15.91 -15.61
N MET A 247 14.46 -15.19 -15.92
CA MET A 247 13.36 -15.04 -14.99
C MET A 247 12.76 -16.44 -14.76
N THR A 248 12.93 -16.96 -13.56
CA THR A 248 12.22 -18.16 -13.07
C THR A 248 11.00 -17.73 -12.29
#